data_0290b8cbf4221ca9474b6a8764b2d5ac
#
_entry.id   0290b8cbf4221ca9474b6a8764b2d5ac
#
_cell.length_a   1.000
_cell.length_b   1.000
_cell.length_c   1.000
_cell.angle_alpha   90.00
_cell.angle_beta   90.00
_cell.angle_gamma   90.00
#
_symmetry.space_group_name_H-M   'P 1'
#
loop_
_entity.id
_entity.type
_entity.pdbx_description
1 polymer ?
#
loop_
_entity_poly.entity_id
_entity_poly.type
_entity_poly.pdbx_seq_one_letter_code
_entity_poly.pdbx_strand_id
1 'polypeptide(L)'
;MILVAVAMVAIISMAALSVDVATLYVNREEAQRSADAAALAAARVLSLTGVTGDPDNVQGSLPSSPWPAACSAATQVAQAVANPNAVGGTVANTVSVTFLYNGATTDCTSTTGGFGINPQVQVKVIRQGLPTFFSRIWSRGSNSVSATATAEAFNPSNSGTIAPNGIVPVNPRCVKPWIVPNRDPGNAGVPFVSLTDGSIQNPGIQLYPGTGTGAVIGEKFAFVADCQTGNPNCKHGAGNGLTDNPPGYNQQGPGTLDYVPALIGGTAGAVPGCATGSNYQEAIAGCDQSTVYACGIIGGGAQADLTFNPGKPNGDTATATQCLIHQGTGQDVLDSTVFPFRIQAGLGNPVITSGPITSSNSIVTVPIYDDTQGTANPVPFTVDQPPVTIVGFLQVFINGMDATSGNLNVTVLNVAGCSNTATASTPTVSGTSPVPIRLITP
;
A
#
# COMPACT_ATOMS: atom_id res chain seq x y z
N MET A 1 -18.86 38.00 -56.81
CA MET A 1 -17.47 37.96 -56.29
C MET A 1 -17.36 38.32 -54.81
N ILE A 2 -17.91 39.41 -54.32
CA ILE A 2 -17.83 39.85 -52.92
C ILE A 2 -18.39 38.80 -51.95
N LEU A 3 -19.50 38.17 -52.25
CA LEU A 3 -20.13 37.13 -51.39
C LEU A 3 -19.26 35.88 -51.26
N VAL A 4 -18.58 35.46 -52.31
CA VAL A 4 -17.63 34.35 -52.30
C VAL A 4 -16.39 34.66 -51.46
N ALA A 5 -15.87 35.88 -51.56
CA ALA A 5 -14.74 36.33 -50.74
C ALA A 5 -15.09 36.35 -49.25
N VAL A 6 -16.26 36.84 -48.87
CA VAL A 6 -16.75 36.84 -47.48
C VAL A 6 -16.95 35.41 -46.95
N ALA A 7 -17.52 34.50 -47.77
CA ALA A 7 -17.70 33.12 -47.40
C ALA A 7 -16.35 32.40 -47.19
N MET A 8 -15.36 32.63 -48.05
CA MET A 8 -14.01 32.08 -47.91
C MET A 8 -13.32 32.57 -46.64
N VAL A 9 -13.41 33.86 -46.31
CA VAL A 9 -12.83 34.42 -45.08
C VAL A 9 -13.50 33.78 -43.84
N ALA A 10 -14.83 33.61 -43.87
CA ALA A 10 -15.54 32.98 -42.77
C ALA A 10 -15.14 31.50 -42.55
N ILE A 11 -14.97 30.73 -43.64
CA ILE A 11 -14.54 29.33 -43.57
C ILE A 11 -13.09 29.23 -43.05
N ILE A 12 -12.20 30.06 -43.55
CA ILE A 12 -10.79 30.11 -43.10
C ILE A 12 -10.73 30.48 -41.61
N SER A 13 -11.53 31.46 -41.18
CA SER A 13 -11.57 31.86 -39.78
C SER A 13 -12.08 30.78 -38.86
N MET A 14 -13.11 30.02 -39.28
CA MET A 14 -13.62 28.87 -38.51
C MET A 14 -12.59 27.71 -38.45
N ALA A 15 -11.93 27.40 -39.57
CA ALA A 15 -10.87 26.40 -39.62
C ALA A 15 -9.70 26.80 -38.71
N ALA A 16 -9.31 28.06 -38.74
CA ALA A 16 -8.27 28.60 -37.89
C ALA A 16 -8.59 28.50 -36.37
N LEU A 17 -9.82 28.87 -36.02
CA LEU A 17 -10.29 28.74 -34.63
C LEU A 17 -10.33 27.28 -34.15
N SER A 18 -10.71 26.36 -35.03
CA SER A 18 -10.76 24.93 -34.69
C SER A 18 -9.38 24.37 -34.31
N VAL A 19 -8.31 24.83 -34.96
CA VAL A 19 -6.93 24.43 -34.62
C VAL A 19 -6.53 24.92 -33.23
N ASP A 20 -6.82 26.19 -32.89
CA ASP A 20 -6.50 26.71 -31.55
C ASP A 20 -7.30 25.99 -30.46
N VAL A 21 -8.58 25.71 -30.71
CA VAL A 21 -9.42 24.95 -29.76
C VAL A 21 -8.91 23.52 -29.59
N ALA A 22 -8.56 22.82 -30.67
CA ALA A 22 -8.03 21.47 -30.59
C ALA A 22 -6.71 21.43 -29.81
N THR A 23 -5.84 22.41 -30.03
CA THR A 23 -4.58 22.53 -29.28
C THR A 23 -4.82 22.74 -27.78
N LEU A 24 -5.79 23.55 -27.39
CA LEU A 24 -6.17 23.74 -25.98
C LEU A 24 -6.70 22.46 -25.34
N TYR A 25 -7.49 21.67 -26.08
CA TYR A 25 -8.00 20.38 -25.58
C TYR A 25 -6.86 19.40 -25.32
N VAL A 26 -5.93 19.23 -26.26
CA VAL A 26 -4.77 18.34 -26.11
C VAL A 26 -3.93 18.77 -24.90
N ASN A 27 -3.63 20.05 -24.79
CA ASN A 27 -2.85 20.58 -23.67
C ASN A 27 -3.55 20.40 -22.32
N ARG A 28 -4.90 20.47 -22.28
CA ARG A 28 -5.66 20.21 -21.08
C ARG A 28 -5.59 18.74 -20.67
N GLU A 29 -5.67 17.82 -21.63
CA GLU A 29 -5.50 16.38 -21.34
C GLU A 29 -4.09 16.06 -20.83
N GLU A 30 -3.06 16.67 -21.42
CA GLU A 30 -1.68 16.52 -20.93
C GLU A 30 -1.54 17.03 -19.50
N ALA A 31 -2.11 18.20 -19.19
CA ALA A 31 -2.13 18.77 -17.86
C ALA A 31 -2.89 17.87 -16.86
N GLN A 32 -4.00 17.25 -17.29
CA GLN A 32 -4.76 16.33 -16.46
C GLN A 32 -3.95 15.07 -16.15
N ARG A 33 -3.33 14.44 -17.15
CA ARG A 33 -2.47 13.26 -16.94
C ARG A 33 -1.31 13.57 -16.00
N SER A 34 -0.72 14.76 -16.12
CA SER A 34 0.35 15.21 -15.21
C SER A 34 -0.17 15.39 -13.78
N ALA A 35 -1.35 16.02 -13.60
CA ALA A 35 -1.97 16.20 -12.30
C ALA A 35 -2.36 14.85 -11.66
N ASP A 36 -2.95 13.93 -12.42
CA ASP A 36 -3.35 12.60 -11.97
C ASP A 36 -2.13 11.79 -11.48
N ALA A 37 -1.07 11.77 -12.30
CA ALA A 37 0.16 11.06 -11.94
C ALA A 37 0.82 11.64 -10.69
N ALA A 38 0.85 12.97 -10.57
CA ALA A 38 1.44 13.64 -9.42
C ALA A 38 0.61 13.46 -8.14
N ALA A 39 -0.73 13.50 -8.24
CA ALA A 39 -1.62 13.26 -7.10
C ALA A 39 -1.50 11.81 -6.59
N LEU A 40 -1.49 10.82 -7.50
CA LEU A 40 -1.28 9.42 -7.13
C LEU A 40 0.10 9.20 -6.51
N ALA A 41 1.15 9.81 -7.05
CA ALA A 41 2.50 9.68 -6.49
C ALA A 41 2.60 10.29 -5.08
N ALA A 42 1.97 11.44 -4.84
CA ALA A 42 1.88 12.04 -3.52
C ALA A 42 1.07 11.19 -2.53
N ALA A 43 -0.08 10.68 -2.94
CA ALA A 43 -0.89 9.76 -2.13
C ALA A 43 -0.11 8.46 -1.81
N ARG A 44 0.72 7.98 -2.76
CA ARG A 44 1.61 6.84 -2.53
C ARG A 44 2.61 7.10 -1.41
N VAL A 45 3.18 8.30 -1.35
CA VAL A 45 4.07 8.69 -0.24
C VAL A 45 3.31 8.65 1.08
N LEU A 46 2.12 9.25 1.15
CA LEU A 46 1.30 9.21 2.36
C LEU A 46 0.96 7.77 2.79
N SER A 47 0.65 6.89 1.83
CA SER A 47 0.42 5.47 2.10
C SER A 47 1.68 4.77 2.65
N LEU A 48 2.88 5.09 2.16
CA LEU A 48 4.13 4.41 2.54
C LEU A 48 4.75 4.96 3.83
N THR A 49 4.40 6.17 4.25
CA THR A 49 4.91 6.75 5.49
C THR A 49 4.33 6.11 6.76
N GLY A 50 3.27 5.31 6.63
CA GLY A 50 2.59 4.72 7.77
C GLY A 50 1.72 5.69 8.57
N VAL A 51 1.61 6.96 8.16
CA VAL A 51 0.81 7.98 8.87
C VAL A 51 -0.68 7.63 8.97
N THR A 52 -1.20 6.84 8.04
CA THR A 52 -2.59 6.34 8.13
C THR A 52 -2.78 5.34 9.27
N GLY A 53 -1.71 4.79 9.83
CA GLY A 53 -1.71 3.95 11.03
C GLY A 53 -1.65 4.74 12.34
N ASP A 54 -1.54 6.08 12.26
CA ASP A 54 -1.56 6.98 13.40
C ASP A 54 -2.54 8.16 13.16
N PRO A 55 -3.83 7.86 12.96
CA PRO A 55 -4.83 8.88 12.61
C PRO A 55 -5.03 9.91 13.72
N ASP A 56 -4.84 9.51 14.97
CA ASP A 56 -5.03 10.36 16.15
C ASP A 56 -3.75 11.08 16.58
N ASN A 57 -2.68 10.95 15.78
CA ASN A 57 -1.37 11.58 16.07
C ASN A 57 -0.78 11.19 17.45
N VAL A 58 -0.81 9.89 17.74
CA VAL A 58 -0.24 9.34 18.99
C VAL A 58 1.29 9.55 19.05
N GLN A 59 1.92 9.76 17.89
CA GLN A 59 3.34 10.03 17.67
C GLN A 59 4.28 8.84 17.96
N GLY A 60 3.95 7.95 18.88
CA GLY A 60 4.84 6.85 19.23
C GLY A 60 6.19 7.36 19.78
N SER A 61 7.30 7.03 19.12
CA SER A 61 8.64 7.51 19.47
C SER A 61 9.07 8.78 18.73
N LEU A 62 8.20 9.38 17.92
CA LEU A 62 8.54 10.58 17.18
C LEU A 62 8.60 11.80 18.10
N PRO A 63 9.55 12.73 17.89
CA PRO A 63 9.68 13.93 18.72
C PRO A 63 8.57 14.96 18.46
N SER A 64 7.85 14.84 17.36
CA SER A 64 6.77 15.74 16.93
C SER A 64 5.80 15.02 16.01
N SER A 65 4.68 15.69 15.71
CA SER A 65 3.69 15.16 14.76
C SER A 65 4.32 14.65 13.45
N PRO A 66 3.97 13.44 12.97
CA PRO A 66 4.50 12.90 11.72
C PRO A 66 3.97 13.62 10.47
N TRP A 67 2.82 14.28 10.57
CA TRP A 67 2.11 14.84 9.43
C TRP A 67 2.87 15.89 8.64
N PRO A 68 3.54 16.91 9.27
CA PRO A 68 4.29 17.90 8.51
C PRO A 68 5.39 17.29 7.65
N ALA A 69 6.10 16.29 8.17
CA ALA A 69 7.16 15.60 7.43
C ALA A 69 6.60 14.75 6.27
N ALA A 70 5.50 14.03 6.51
CA ALA A 70 4.82 13.24 5.49
C ALA A 70 4.29 14.12 4.36
N CYS A 71 3.61 15.23 4.68
CA CYS A 71 3.10 16.18 3.69
C CYS A 71 4.22 16.86 2.91
N SER A 72 5.32 17.22 3.56
CA SER A 72 6.50 17.77 2.89
C SER A 72 7.07 16.78 1.87
N ALA A 73 7.23 15.52 2.25
CA ALA A 73 7.70 14.47 1.35
C ALA A 73 6.73 14.24 0.18
N ALA A 74 5.42 14.18 0.45
CA ALA A 74 4.39 14.04 -0.58
C ALA A 74 4.41 15.22 -1.56
N THR A 75 4.57 16.45 -1.07
CA THR A 75 4.68 17.65 -1.91
C THR A 75 5.89 17.58 -2.83
N GLN A 76 7.06 17.19 -2.31
CA GLN A 76 8.29 17.08 -3.09
C GLN A 76 8.13 16.03 -4.21
N VAL A 77 7.52 14.88 -3.91
CA VAL A 77 7.30 13.82 -4.91
C VAL A 77 6.27 14.26 -5.96
N ALA A 78 5.17 14.92 -5.55
CA ALA A 78 4.20 15.46 -6.50
C ALA A 78 4.87 16.43 -7.51
N GLN A 79 5.69 17.35 -7.00
CA GLN A 79 6.43 18.31 -7.85
C GLN A 79 7.47 17.60 -8.73
N ALA A 80 8.19 16.62 -8.20
CA ALA A 80 9.16 15.83 -8.96
C ALA A 80 8.52 15.03 -10.11
N VAL A 81 7.27 14.58 -9.93
CA VAL A 81 6.51 13.88 -10.97
C VAL A 81 5.89 14.88 -11.98
N ALA A 82 5.29 15.97 -11.50
CA ALA A 82 4.60 16.91 -12.39
C ALA A 82 5.55 17.77 -13.22
N ASN A 83 6.67 18.24 -12.64
CA ASN A 83 7.58 19.17 -13.29
C ASN A 83 8.19 18.65 -14.60
N PRO A 84 8.67 17.41 -14.73
CA PRO A 84 9.22 16.91 -15.98
C PRO A 84 8.15 16.60 -17.04
N ASN A 85 6.87 16.50 -16.67
CA ASN A 85 5.81 16.23 -17.61
C ASN A 85 5.48 17.46 -18.43
N ALA A 86 5.80 17.40 -19.71
CA ALA A 86 5.56 18.51 -20.64
C ALA A 86 4.05 18.68 -20.88
N VAL A 87 3.60 19.93 -20.89
CA VAL A 87 2.25 20.34 -21.30
C VAL A 87 2.41 21.34 -22.47
N GLY A 88 1.89 21.00 -23.62
CA GLY A 88 2.07 21.80 -24.83
C GLY A 88 3.54 21.89 -25.27
N GLY A 89 4.27 20.79 -25.14
CA GLY A 89 5.67 20.67 -25.55
C GLY A 89 6.69 21.34 -24.63
N THR A 90 6.27 21.87 -23.49
CA THR A 90 7.19 22.46 -22.49
C THR A 90 6.80 22.05 -21.07
N VAL A 91 7.75 22.12 -20.17
CA VAL A 91 7.55 21.79 -18.76
C VAL A 91 6.44 22.66 -18.15
N ALA A 92 5.61 22.07 -17.27
CA ALA A 92 4.54 22.79 -16.58
C ALA A 92 5.10 23.97 -15.78
N ASN A 93 4.40 25.10 -15.81
CA ASN A 93 4.91 26.34 -15.22
C ASN A 93 4.65 26.45 -13.72
N THR A 94 3.56 25.84 -13.24
CA THR A 94 3.17 25.94 -11.83
C THR A 94 2.51 24.65 -11.40
N VAL A 95 3.04 24.08 -10.34
CA VAL A 95 2.46 22.90 -9.64
C VAL A 95 2.17 23.32 -8.22
N SER A 96 0.89 23.33 -7.83
CA SER A 96 0.48 23.55 -6.46
C SER A 96 -0.06 22.28 -5.85
N VAL A 97 0.33 22.00 -4.62
CA VAL A 97 -0.08 20.82 -3.85
C VAL A 97 -0.81 21.31 -2.61
N THR A 98 -2.00 20.81 -2.40
CA THR A 98 -2.82 21.08 -1.22
C THR A 98 -3.32 19.77 -0.63
N PHE A 99 -3.52 19.75 0.68
CA PHE A 99 -4.06 18.59 1.38
C PHE A 99 -5.49 18.89 1.80
N LEU A 100 -6.34 17.87 1.69
CA LEU A 100 -7.77 18.03 1.92
C LEU A 100 -8.30 16.99 2.91
N TYR A 101 -9.33 17.40 3.63
CA TYR A 101 -10.18 16.52 4.40
C TYR A 101 -11.65 16.91 4.15
N ASN A 102 -12.47 15.95 3.74
CA ASN A 102 -13.87 16.20 3.36
C ASN A 102 -14.04 17.38 2.39
N GLY A 103 -13.13 17.50 1.41
CA GLY A 103 -13.16 18.56 0.40
C GLY A 103 -12.70 19.94 0.87
N ALA A 104 -12.40 20.12 2.16
CA ALA A 104 -11.84 21.37 2.70
C ALA A 104 -10.31 21.29 2.80
N THR A 105 -9.63 22.40 2.45
CA THR A 105 -8.17 22.48 2.62
C THR A 105 -7.82 22.41 4.09
N THR A 106 -6.83 21.59 4.40
CA THR A 106 -6.25 21.47 5.74
C THR A 106 -4.76 21.77 5.70
N ASP A 107 -4.22 22.27 6.79
CA ASP A 107 -2.79 22.30 6.98
C ASP A 107 -2.32 20.97 7.60
N CYS A 108 -1.14 20.55 7.24
CA CYS A 108 -0.55 19.34 7.79
C CYS A 108 0.05 19.54 9.19
N THR A 109 -0.20 20.66 9.86
CA THR A 109 0.30 20.94 11.20
C THR A 109 -0.71 20.59 12.27
N SER A 110 -2.00 20.56 11.91
CA SER A 110 -3.11 20.28 12.82
C SER A 110 -3.74 18.92 12.48
N THR A 111 -3.77 18.03 13.45
CA THR A 111 -4.47 16.75 13.40
C THR A 111 -5.92 16.87 13.85
N THR A 112 -6.30 18.01 14.41
CA THR A 112 -7.68 18.31 14.79
C THR A 112 -8.52 18.54 13.54
N GLY A 113 -9.14 17.51 13.01
CA GLY A 113 -10.01 17.65 11.85
C GLY A 113 -10.06 16.41 10.97
N GLY A 114 -9.44 15.31 11.41
CA GLY A 114 -9.59 14.02 10.73
C GLY A 114 -8.74 13.86 9.45
N PHE A 115 -7.74 14.73 9.20
CA PHE A 115 -6.83 14.54 8.07
C PHE A 115 -6.11 13.18 8.12
N GLY A 116 -5.81 12.69 9.32
CA GLY A 116 -5.26 11.36 9.53
C GLY A 116 -6.14 10.20 9.07
N ILE A 117 -7.42 10.50 8.81
CA ILE A 117 -8.40 9.54 8.32
C ILE A 117 -8.48 9.67 6.81
N ASN A 118 -7.91 8.72 6.09
CA ASN A 118 -7.88 8.72 4.62
C ASN A 118 -7.40 10.06 4.03
N PRO A 119 -6.15 10.44 4.23
CA PRO A 119 -5.63 11.72 3.81
C PRO A 119 -5.72 11.91 2.30
N GLN A 120 -6.17 13.08 1.88
CA GLN A 120 -6.36 13.46 0.50
C GLN A 120 -5.32 14.49 0.08
N VAL A 121 -4.76 14.33 -1.10
CA VAL A 121 -3.85 15.28 -1.72
C VAL A 121 -4.40 15.74 -3.07
N GLN A 122 -4.47 17.04 -3.23
CA GLN A 122 -4.89 17.68 -4.47
C GLN A 122 -3.68 18.33 -5.14
N VAL A 123 -3.48 18.00 -6.40
CA VAL A 123 -2.43 18.60 -7.23
C VAL A 123 -3.08 19.38 -8.36
N LYS A 124 -2.69 20.64 -8.50
CA LYS A 124 -3.10 21.51 -9.59
C LYS A 124 -1.88 21.84 -10.45
N VAL A 125 -1.99 21.53 -11.73
CA VAL A 125 -0.99 21.83 -12.75
C VAL A 125 -1.52 22.96 -13.62
N ILE A 126 -0.72 24.02 -13.78
CA ILE A 126 -1.07 25.18 -14.59
C ILE A 126 0.02 25.37 -15.66
N ARG A 127 -0.39 25.49 -16.90
CA ARG A 127 0.46 25.86 -18.02
C ARG A 127 0.00 27.20 -18.57
N GLN A 128 0.85 28.20 -18.45
CA GLN A 128 0.63 29.53 -19.00
C GLN A 128 1.40 29.71 -20.30
N GLY A 129 1.05 30.72 -21.07
CA GLY A 129 1.78 31.09 -22.25
C GLY A 129 1.70 30.09 -23.39
N LEU A 130 0.57 29.37 -23.51
CA LEU A 130 0.37 28.48 -24.66
C LEU A 130 0.39 29.25 -25.98
N PRO A 131 1.03 28.68 -27.02
CA PRO A 131 1.05 29.31 -28.33
C PRO A 131 -0.38 29.44 -28.87
N THR A 132 -0.69 30.61 -29.36
CA THR A 132 -1.95 30.89 -30.06
C THR A 132 -1.58 31.14 -31.52
N PHE A 133 -2.22 30.46 -32.43
CA PHE A 133 -1.92 30.57 -33.85
C PHE A 133 -2.78 31.63 -34.50
N PHE A 134 -4.08 31.54 -34.36
CA PHE A 134 -5.06 32.37 -35.05
C PHE A 134 -5.84 33.29 -34.11
N SER A 135 -6.03 32.92 -32.86
CA SER A 135 -6.72 33.75 -31.87
C SER A 135 -6.01 35.08 -31.58
N ARG A 136 -4.72 35.19 -31.94
CA ARG A 136 -3.97 36.46 -31.90
C ARG A 136 -4.56 37.58 -32.76
N ILE A 137 -5.40 37.25 -33.74
CA ILE A 137 -6.10 38.23 -34.55
C ILE A 137 -7.11 39.03 -33.71
N TRP A 138 -7.71 38.37 -32.71
CA TRP A 138 -8.73 38.96 -31.83
C TRP A 138 -8.26 39.25 -30.41
N SER A 139 -7.24 38.55 -29.93
CA SER A 139 -6.71 38.72 -28.58
C SER A 139 -5.20 38.64 -28.56
N ARG A 140 -4.55 39.60 -27.89
CA ARG A 140 -3.08 39.61 -27.69
C ARG A 140 -2.65 38.80 -26.46
N GLY A 141 -3.59 38.27 -25.70
CA GLY A 141 -3.31 37.46 -24.52
C GLY A 141 -2.82 36.05 -24.88
N SER A 142 -1.93 35.51 -24.06
CA SER A 142 -1.58 34.10 -24.13
C SER A 142 -2.66 33.23 -23.49
N ASN A 143 -2.94 32.09 -24.06
CA ASN A 143 -3.83 31.10 -23.47
C ASN A 143 -3.16 30.34 -22.33
N SER A 144 -3.97 29.90 -21.38
CA SER A 144 -3.50 29.04 -20.30
C SER A 144 -4.47 27.86 -20.13
N VAL A 145 -3.95 26.72 -19.69
CA VAL A 145 -4.74 25.58 -19.28
C VAL A 145 -4.38 25.21 -17.86
N SER A 146 -5.35 24.70 -17.13
CA SER A 146 -5.12 24.13 -15.81
C SER A 146 -5.91 22.85 -15.65
N ALA A 147 -5.34 21.92 -14.89
CA ALA A 147 -5.99 20.69 -14.49
C ALA A 147 -5.76 20.46 -13.00
N THR A 148 -6.70 19.79 -12.37
CA THR A 148 -6.63 19.47 -10.94
C THR A 148 -7.01 18.02 -10.76
N ALA A 149 -6.25 17.30 -9.96
CA ALA A 149 -6.53 15.92 -9.57
C ALA A 149 -6.45 15.78 -8.06
N THR A 150 -7.31 14.96 -7.51
CA THR A 150 -7.31 14.63 -6.07
C THR A 150 -7.18 13.13 -5.91
N ALA A 151 -6.19 12.72 -5.13
CA ALA A 151 -5.98 11.33 -4.75
C ALA A 151 -6.04 11.17 -3.23
N GLU A 152 -6.41 9.99 -2.77
CA GLU A 152 -6.40 9.64 -1.35
C GLU A 152 -5.59 8.38 -1.07
N ALA A 153 -5.02 8.31 0.13
CA ALA A 153 -4.52 7.07 0.73
C ALA A 153 -5.61 6.53 1.65
N PHE A 154 -6.22 5.41 1.27
CA PHE A 154 -7.39 4.85 1.94
C PHE A 154 -6.97 3.76 2.93
N ASN A 155 -7.13 3.98 4.24
CA ASN A 155 -6.95 2.94 5.25
C ASN A 155 -8.31 2.48 5.79
N PRO A 156 -8.71 1.23 5.59
CA PRO A 156 -10.02 0.74 6.02
C PRO A 156 -10.24 0.82 7.54
N SER A 157 -9.19 0.72 8.36
CA SER A 157 -9.29 0.91 9.81
C SER A 157 -9.88 2.27 10.21
N ASN A 158 -9.73 3.27 9.34
CA ASN A 158 -10.19 4.63 9.61
C ASN A 158 -11.49 4.98 8.89
N SER A 159 -12.00 4.10 8.02
CA SER A 159 -13.16 4.41 7.17
C SER A 159 -14.48 4.50 7.93
N GLY A 160 -14.61 3.88 9.11
CA GLY A 160 -15.81 3.93 9.92
C GLY A 160 -16.24 5.32 10.36
N THR A 161 -15.33 6.29 10.39
CA THR A 161 -15.63 7.70 10.67
C THR A 161 -16.16 8.47 9.46
N ILE A 162 -15.84 8.00 8.24
CA ILE A 162 -16.27 8.61 6.99
C ILE A 162 -17.55 7.95 6.46
N ALA A 163 -17.65 6.63 6.63
CA ALA A 163 -18.81 5.84 6.25
C ALA A 163 -19.55 5.36 7.52
N PRO A 164 -20.48 6.11 8.07
CA PRO A 164 -21.15 5.77 9.34
C PRO A 164 -21.91 4.44 9.30
N ASN A 165 -22.08 3.83 8.15
CA ASN A 165 -22.78 2.54 7.97
C ASN A 165 -21.84 1.32 7.86
N GLY A 166 -20.56 1.47 8.12
CA GLY A 166 -19.62 0.37 8.14
C GLY A 166 -18.27 0.68 7.50
N ILE A 167 -17.28 -0.13 7.84
CA ILE A 167 -15.96 -0.07 7.24
C ILE A 167 -16.03 -0.67 5.83
N VAL A 168 -15.48 0.04 4.84
CA VAL A 168 -15.36 -0.47 3.48
C VAL A 168 -14.15 -1.41 3.43
N PRO A 169 -14.32 -2.70 3.15
CA PRO A 169 -13.22 -3.64 3.13
C PRO A 169 -12.27 -3.37 1.97
N VAL A 170 -10.99 -3.67 2.17
CA VAL A 170 -10.01 -3.69 1.09
C VAL A 170 -9.79 -5.09 0.57
N ASN A 171 -9.45 -5.14 -0.70
CA ASN A 171 -9.09 -6.35 -1.41
C ASN A 171 -7.71 -6.16 -2.05
N PRO A 172 -6.62 -6.32 -1.28
CA PRO A 172 -5.28 -6.16 -1.80
C PRO A 172 -4.94 -7.30 -2.75
N ARG A 173 -4.21 -6.97 -3.82
CA ARG A 173 -3.64 -7.93 -4.75
C ARG A 173 -2.18 -8.23 -4.36
N CYS A 174 -1.65 -9.33 -4.84
CA CYS A 174 -0.27 -9.75 -4.57
C CYS A 174 0.02 -9.98 -3.07
N VAL A 175 -0.98 -10.44 -2.33
CA VAL A 175 -0.81 -10.83 -0.94
C VAL A 175 0.08 -12.07 -0.87
N LYS A 176 1.04 -12.07 0.03
CA LYS A 176 1.93 -13.22 0.20
C LYS A 176 1.21 -14.35 0.95
N PRO A 177 1.50 -15.62 0.63
CA PRO A 177 0.81 -16.76 1.20
C PRO A 177 1.32 -17.10 2.62
N TRP A 178 1.48 -16.09 3.45
CA TRP A 178 1.90 -16.20 4.85
C TRP A 178 0.78 -15.67 5.73
N ILE A 179 0.06 -16.56 6.39
CA ILE A 179 -1.04 -16.18 7.28
C ILE A 179 -0.47 -15.99 8.68
N VAL A 180 -0.68 -14.83 9.28
CA VAL A 180 -0.21 -14.52 10.63
C VAL A 180 -1.38 -14.32 11.59
N PRO A 181 -1.25 -14.71 12.88
CA PRO A 181 -2.27 -14.46 13.90
C PRO A 181 -2.38 -12.97 14.19
N ASN A 182 -3.54 -12.54 14.67
CA ASN A 182 -3.79 -11.17 15.10
C ASN A 182 -3.13 -10.87 16.45
N ARG A 183 -1.80 -11.00 16.53
CA ARG A 183 -0.97 -10.87 17.74
C ARG A 183 0.29 -10.07 17.47
N ASP A 184 0.44 -8.95 18.14
CA ASP A 184 1.60 -8.06 18.04
C ASP A 184 2.72 -8.58 18.97
N PRO A 185 3.87 -9.05 18.42
CA PRO A 185 4.95 -9.61 19.22
C PRO A 185 5.71 -8.59 20.05
N GLY A 186 5.76 -7.33 19.63
CA GLY A 186 6.40 -6.25 20.37
C GLY A 186 5.54 -5.67 21.47
N ASN A 187 4.24 -5.98 21.48
CA ASN A 187 3.31 -5.50 22.46
C ASN A 187 2.59 -6.64 23.21
N ALA A 188 3.36 -7.62 23.65
CA ALA A 188 2.90 -8.74 24.47
C ALA A 188 1.69 -9.51 23.91
N GLY A 189 1.54 -9.55 22.58
CA GLY A 189 0.46 -10.27 21.91
C GLY A 189 -0.90 -9.56 21.94
N VAL A 190 -0.94 -8.28 22.21
CA VAL A 190 -2.14 -7.45 21.96
C VAL A 190 -2.50 -7.57 20.47
N PRO A 191 -3.77 -7.67 20.08
CA PRO A 191 -4.14 -7.72 18.68
C PRO A 191 -3.59 -6.53 17.88
N PHE A 192 -3.17 -6.74 16.62
CA PHE A 192 -2.85 -5.63 15.72
C PHE A 192 -4.09 -4.78 15.43
N VAL A 193 -5.22 -5.45 15.23
CA VAL A 193 -6.50 -4.83 14.91
C VAL A 193 -7.62 -5.37 15.76
N SER A 194 -8.56 -4.51 16.10
CA SER A 194 -9.77 -4.88 16.83
C SER A 194 -10.68 -5.76 15.97
N LEU A 195 -11.15 -6.84 16.53
CA LEU A 195 -12.12 -7.72 15.86
C LEU A 195 -13.53 -7.09 15.81
N THR A 196 -13.79 -6.05 16.61
CA THR A 196 -15.10 -5.41 16.68
C THR A 196 -15.30 -4.38 15.57
N ASP A 197 -14.31 -3.52 15.37
CA ASP A 197 -14.41 -2.36 14.48
C ASP A 197 -13.25 -2.22 13.51
N GLY A 198 -12.26 -3.13 13.55
CA GLY A 198 -11.09 -3.10 12.69
C GLY A 198 -10.10 -1.98 13.00
N SER A 199 -10.24 -1.28 14.13
CA SER A 199 -9.33 -0.21 14.53
C SER A 199 -7.95 -0.77 14.90
N ILE A 200 -6.89 0.00 14.62
CA ILE A 200 -5.52 -0.34 14.97
C ILE A 200 -5.35 -0.21 16.49
N GLN A 201 -4.87 -1.27 17.14
CA GLN A 201 -4.84 -1.31 18.61
C GLN A 201 -3.65 -0.57 19.21
N ASN A 202 -2.55 -0.48 18.49
CA ASN A 202 -1.34 0.22 18.90
C ASN A 202 -0.93 1.25 17.85
N PRO A 203 -1.74 2.29 17.64
CA PRO A 203 -1.42 3.30 16.66
C PRO A 203 -0.14 4.04 17.03
N GLY A 204 0.48 4.68 16.06
CA GLY A 204 1.70 5.45 16.23
C GLY A 204 2.87 4.88 15.46
N ILE A 205 3.94 5.66 15.38
CA ILE A 205 5.13 5.39 14.59
C ILE A 205 6.34 5.33 15.52
N GLN A 206 7.16 4.29 15.37
CA GLN A 206 8.42 4.18 16.08
C GLN A 206 9.62 4.17 15.14
N LEU A 207 10.68 4.86 15.56
CA LEU A 207 11.97 4.85 14.88
C LEU A 207 12.88 3.80 15.51
N TYR A 208 13.75 3.20 14.70
CA TYR A 208 14.76 2.27 15.19
C TYR A 208 16.08 3.02 15.49
N PRO A 209 16.78 2.71 16.62
CA PRO A 209 16.37 1.82 17.70
C PRO A 209 15.37 2.50 18.63
N GLY A 210 14.11 2.10 18.56
CA GLY A 210 13.06 2.54 19.48
C GLY A 210 12.88 1.51 20.58
N THR A 211 12.71 1.97 21.82
CA THR A 211 12.45 1.08 22.96
C THR A 211 11.07 1.36 23.52
N GLY A 212 10.20 0.35 23.45
CA GLY A 212 9.07 0.24 24.36
C GLY A 212 7.90 1.21 24.17
N THR A 213 7.66 1.75 22.97
CA THR A 213 6.48 2.60 22.76
C THR A 213 5.20 1.80 22.47
N GLY A 214 5.33 0.51 22.10
CA GLY A 214 4.22 -0.31 21.66
C GLY A 214 3.58 0.10 20.34
N ALA A 215 4.12 1.13 19.67
CA ALA A 215 3.60 1.61 18.38
C ALA A 215 3.93 0.61 17.27
N VAL A 216 2.92 0.22 16.49
CA VAL A 216 3.05 -0.86 15.51
C VAL A 216 3.83 -0.47 14.25
N ILE A 217 3.73 0.79 13.80
CA ILE A 217 4.42 1.24 12.59
C ILE A 217 5.91 1.46 12.88
N GLY A 218 6.77 0.80 12.11
CA GLY A 218 8.22 0.79 12.33
C GLY A 218 8.71 -0.33 13.25
N GLU A 219 7.82 -1.11 13.82
CA GLU A 219 8.18 -2.27 14.63
C GLU A 219 8.96 -3.29 13.80
N LYS A 220 9.95 -3.91 14.43
CA LYS A 220 10.80 -4.95 13.83
C LYS A 220 10.63 -6.25 14.58
N PHE A 221 10.31 -7.29 13.83
CA PHE A 221 10.25 -8.66 14.34
C PHE A 221 10.57 -9.67 13.22
N ALA A 222 10.59 -10.94 13.57
CA ALA A 222 10.81 -12.01 12.61
C ALA A 222 9.53 -12.81 12.39
N PHE A 223 9.14 -12.99 11.13
CA PHE A 223 8.21 -14.06 10.77
C PHE A 223 8.96 -15.39 10.80
N VAL A 224 8.41 -16.34 11.54
CA VAL A 224 8.97 -17.66 11.70
C VAL A 224 7.92 -18.68 11.25
N ALA A 225 8.34 -19.65 10.42
CA ALA A 225 7.40 -20.66 9.97
C ALA A 225 6.91 -21.48 11.16
N ASP A 226 5.61 -21.66 11.26
CA ASP A 226 5.03 -22.58 12.22
C ASP A 226 5.50 -24.01 11.91
N CYS A 227 5.64 -24.79 12.95
CA CYS A 227 6.31 -26.07 12.89
C CYS A 227 5.53 -27.13 12.14
N GLN A 228 6.20 -27.86 11.27
CA GLN A 228 5.67 -29.05 10.63
C GLN A 228 6.03 -30.31 11.42
N THR A 229 5.16 -31.31 11.32
CA THR A 229 5.39 -32.64 11.89
C THR A 229 6.76 -33.20 11.49
N GLY A 230 7.56 -33.60 12.47
CA GLY A 230 8.86 -34.24 12.25
C GLY A 230 10.05 -33.27 12.12
N ASN A 231 9.87 -31.95 12.31
CA ASN A 231 11.00 -31.03 12.38
C ASN A 231 11.63 -31.04 13.80
N PRO A 232 12.88 -31.54 13.98
CA PRO A 232 13.50 -31.64 15.31
C PRO A 232 13.84 -30.28 15.92
N ASN A 233 13.84 -29.21 15.13
CA ASN A 233 14.09 -27.85 15.59
C ASN A 233 12.79 -27.10 15.97
N CYS A 234 11.65 -27.76 15.81
CA CYS A 234 10.37 -27.21 16.20
C CYS A 234 10.27 -27.09 17.72
N LYS A 235 10.03 -25.90 18.22
CA LYS A 235 9.86 -25.65 19.66
C LYS A 235 8.45 -25.93 20.17
N HIS A 236 7.51 -26.10 19.25
CA HIS A 236 6.15 -26.52 19.56
C HIS A 236 6.12 -28.04 19.65
N GLY A 237 5.70 -28.61 20.76
CA GLY A 237 5.60 -30.02 21.15
C GLY A 237 6.03 -31.09 20.15
N ALA A 238 6.68 -32.11 20.64
CA ALA A 238 7.24 -33.15 19.83
C ALA A 238 6.15 -34.00 19.17
N GLY A 239 5.83 -33.74 17.92
CA GLY A 239 5.27 -34.81 17.15
C GLY A 239 4.24 -34.52 16.09
N ASN A 240 3.40 -33.52 16.21
CA ASN A 240 2.23 -33.40 15.35
C ASN A 240 2.09 -32.07 14.60
N GLY A 241 3.12 -31.27 14.58
CA GLY A 241 3.12 -30.04 13.80
C GLY A 241 2.09 -29.03 14.29
N LEU A 242 1.30 -28.51 13.40
CA LEU A 242 0.29 -27.48 13.65
C LEU A 242 -0.79 -27.81 14.69
N THR A 243 -0.84 -29.04 15.23
CA THR A 243 -1.93 -29.48 16.11
C THR A 243 -1.73 -29.16 17.57
N ASP A 244 -0.49 -29.02 18.04
CA ASP A 244 -0.21 -29.00 19.47
C ASP A 244 -0.12 -27.61 20.08
N ASN A 245 0.30 -26.62 19.28
CA ASN A 245 0.27 -25.20 19.64
C ASN A 245 -0.12 -24.37 18.42
N PRO A 246 -1.14 -23.54 18.53
CA PRO A 246 -1.50 -22.65 17.44
C PRO A 246 -0.40 -21.61 17.21
N PRO A 247 -0.24 -21.09 15.97
CA PRO A 247 0.65 -20.01 15.68
C PRO A 247 0.45 -18.84 16.63
N GLY A 248 1.53 -18.30 17.13
CA GLY A 248 1.49 -17.27 18.15
C GLY A 248 2.62 -16.26 18.01
N TYR A 249 2.87 -15.54 19.06
CA TYR A 249 3.96 -14.59 19.17
C TYR A 249 4.98 -15.03 20.22
N ASN A 250 6.25 -14.69 20.00
CA ASN A 250 7.35 -15.00 20.92
C ASN A 250 7.53 -16.49 21.27
N GLN A 251 6.89 -17.39 20.55
CA GLN A 251 6.97 -18.82 20.83
C GLN A 251 8.34 -19.39 20.46
N GLN A 252 8.94 -18.89 19.40
CA GLN A 252 10.27 -19.29 18.93
C GLN A 252 11.38 -18.33 19.36
N GLY A 253 11.10 -17.44 20.29
CA GLY A 253 12.01 -16.44 20.84
C GLY A 253 11.39 -15.05 20.89
N PRO A 254 11.99 -14.11 21.61
CA PRO A 254 11.50 -12.74 21.67
C PRO A 254 11.47 -12.08 20.29
N GLY A 255 10.41 -11.32 19.97
CA GLY A 255 10.26 -10.64 18.69
C GLY A 255 10.00 -11.58 17.52
N THR A 256 9.32 -12.71 17.74
CA THR A 256 8.90 -13.62 16.68
C THR A 256 7.39 -13.66 16.56
N LEU A 257 6.90 -13.79 15.33
CA LEU A 257 5.51 -14.04 14.99
C LEU A 257 5.43 -15.25 14.07
N ASP A 258 4.69 -16.24 14.48
CA ASP A 258 4.58 -17.48 13.72
C ASP A 258 3.67 -17.24 12.49
N TYR A 259 4.08 -17.71 11.33
CA TYR A 259 3.24 -17.70 10.14
C TYR A 259 2.93 -19.12 9.67
N VAL A 260 1.79 -19.29 9.05
CA VAL A 260 1.36 -20.53 8.41
C VAL A 260 1.26 -20.30 6.91
N PRO A 261 1.81 -21.22 6.09
CA PRO A 261 1.61 -21.14 4.64
C PRO A 261 0.13 -21.25 4.26
N ALA A 262 -0.34 -20.38 3.37
CA ALA A 262 -1.69 -20.48 2.81
C ALA A 262 -1.74 -21.44 1.62
N LEU A 263 -2.87 -22.10 1.44
CA LEU A 263 -3.17 -22.86 0.24
C LEU A 263 -3.50 -21.86 -0.90
N ILE A 264 -2.74 -21.94 -1.97
CA ILE A 264 -2.94 -21.13 -3.17
C ILE A 264 -3.80 -21.90 -4.15
N GLY A 265 -4.94 -21.37 -4.53
CA GLY A 265 -5.91 -22.03 -5.40
C GLY A 265 -5.60 -21.92 -6.90
N GLY A 266 -4.68 -21.07 -7.30
CA GLY A 266 -4.34 -20.81 -8.71
C GLY A 266 -2.84 -20.89 -8.98
N THR A 267 -2.46 -20.82 -10.24
CA THR A 267 -1.07 -20.60 -10.63
C THR A 267 -0.77 -19.11 -10.57
N ALA A 268 0.19 -18.72 -9.72
CA ALA A 268 0.81 -17.42 -9.84
C ALA A 268 1.53 -17.33 -11.19
N GLY A 269 1.52 -16.18 -11.83
CA GLY A 269 2.24 -15.97 -13.08
C GLY A 269 3.73 -16.19 -12.92
N ALA A 270 4.40 -16.56 -13.99
CA ALA A 270 5.86 -16.70 -14.00
C ALA A 270 6.53 -15.42 -13.50
N VAL A 271 7.48 -15.55 -12.58
CA VAL A 271 8.25 -14.44 -12.04
C VAL A 271 9.51 -14.26 -12.85
N PRO A 272 9.71 -13.12 -13.49
CA PRO A 272 10.93 -12.89 -14.27
C PRO A 272 12.17 -13.04 -13.38
N GLY A 273 13.10 -13.91 -13.80
CA GLY A 273 14.38 -14.10 -13.12
C GLY A 273 14.38 -15.01 -11.89
N CYS A 274 13.23 -15.52 -11.44
CA CYS A 274 13.13 -16.50 -10.37
C CYS A 274 12.78 -17.87 -10.91
N ALA A 275 13.61 -18.88 -10.66
CA ALA A 275 13.26 -20.28 -10.88
C ALA A 275 12.42 -20.76 -9.70
N THR A 276 11.14 -20.98 -9.92
CA THR A 276 10.21 -21.43 -8.89
C THR A 276 9.79 -22.88 -9.14
N GLY A 277 9.68 -23.66 -8.05
CA GLY A 277 9.37 -25.09 -8.14
C GLY A 277 7.94 -25.46 -7.80
N SER A 278 7.15 -24.53 -7.26
CA SER A 278 5.77 -24.78 -6.85
C SER A 278 4.93 -23.50 -6.89
N ASN A 279 3.60 -23.65 -7.00
CA ASN A 279 2.67 -22.51 -6.96
C ASN A 279 2.87 -21.63 -5.71
N TYR A 280 3.22 -22.24 -4.59
CA TYR A 280 3.51 -21.52 -3.35
C TYR A 280 4.76 -20.63 -3.49
N GLN A 281 5.85 -21.17 -4.05
CA GLN A 281 7.06 -20.38 -4.33
C GLN A 281 6.78 -19.27 -5.36
N GLU A 282 6.00 -19.58 -6.38
CA GLU A 282 5.58 -18.58 -7.37
C GLU A 282 4.76 -17.46 -6.76
N ALA A 283 3.84 -17.77 -5.84
CA ALA A 283 3.05 -16.76 -5.12
C ALA A 283 3.91 -15.87 -4.22
N ILE A 284 4.99 -16.41 -3.65
CA ILE A 284 5.95 -15.62 -2.85
C ILE A 284 6.78 -14.72 -3.76
N ALA A 285 7.48 -15.31 -4.73
CA ALA A 285 8.40 -14.58 -5.59
C ALA A 285 7.69 -13.66 -6.57
N GLY A 286 6.46 -13.98 -6.95
CA GLY A 286 5.61 -13.22 -7.85
C GLY A 286 4.40 -12.61 -7.18
N CYS A 287 3.30 -12.68 -7.93
CA CYS A 287 2.05 -12.08 -7.54
C CYS A 287 0.90 -12.97 -7.99
N ASP A 288 0.26 -13.65 -7.05
CA ASP A 288 -1.02 -14.29 -7.33
C ASP A 288 -2.11 -13.21 -7.43
N GLN A 289 -2.63 -13.02 -8.63
CA GLN A 289 -3.73 -12.08 -8.90
C GLN A 289 -5.10 -12.78 -9.01
N SER A 290 -5.11 -14.11 -8.96
CA SER A 290 -6.33 -14.92 -9.09
C SER A 290 -7.06 -15.08 -7.77
N THR A 291 -6.34 -15.10 -6.65
CA THR A 291 -6.91 -15.19 -5.31
C THR A 291 -7.32 -13.82 -4.81
N VAL A 292 -8.56 -13.71 -4.36
CA VAL A 292 -9.11 -12.47 -3.80
C VAL A 292 -9.11 -12.60 -2.28
N TYR A 293 -8.36 -11.74 -1.64
CA TYR A 293 -8.27 -11.68 -0.19
C TYR A 293 -9.17 -10.55 0.31
N ALA A 294 -10.44 -10.85 0.52
CA ALA A 294 -11.39 -9.86 1.02
C ALA A 294 -11.43 -9.86 2.54
N CYS A 295 -11.14 -8.71 3.13
CA CYS A 295 -11.06 -8.50 4.55
C CYS A 295 -12.44 -8.22 5.16
N GLY A 296 -12.76 -8.86 6.29
CA GLY A 296 -13.96 -8.57 7.07
C GLY A 296 -15.28 -9.08 6.50
N ILE A 297 -15.26 -9.94 5.49
CA ILE A 297 -16.47 -10.54 4.92
C ILE A 297 -16.71 -11.88 5.61
N ILE A 298 -17.76 -11.97 6.44
CA ILE A 298 -18.16 -13.19 7.10
C ILE A 298 -19.19 -13.95 6.25
N GLY A 299 -18.98 -15.25 6.09
CA GLY A 299 -19.96 -16.15 5.48
C GLY A 299 -20.20 -15.99 3.98
N GLY A 300 -19.31 -15.32 3.27
CA GLY A 300 -19.44 -15.00 1.85
C GLY A 300 -18.83 -15.99 0.87
N GLY A 301 -18.35 -17.14 1.30
CA GLY A 301 -17.65 -18.10 0.44
C GLY A 301 -16.15 -17.78 0.30
N ALA A 302 -15.42 -18.60 -0.41
CA ALA A 302 -13.96 -18.77 -0.52
C ALA A 302 -13.03 -17.54 -0.58
N GLN A 303 -13.53 -16.34 -0.45
CA GLN A 303 -12.76 -15.11 -0.64
C GLN A 303 -12.33 -14.41 0.67
N ALA A 304 -13.00 -14.71 1.78
CA ALA A 304 -12.68 -14.14 3.08
C ALA A 304 -11.93 -15.14 3.99
N ASP A 305 -11.95 -16.39 3.60
CA ASP A 305 -11.42 -17.47 4.39
C ASP A 305 -10.22 -18.09 3.70
N LEU A 306 -9.11 -18.23 4.42
CA LEU A 306 -7.91 -18.88 3.92
C LEU A 306 -7.74 -20.27 4.52
N THR A 307 -7.41 -21.22 3.68
CA THR A 307 -7.07 -22.58 4.10
C THR A 307 -5.56 -22.72 4.23
N PHE A 308 -5.11 -23.38 5.27
CA PHE A 308 -3.69 -23.63 5.50
C PHE A 308 -3.11 -24.67 4.56
N ASN A 309 -1.83 -24.52 4.23
CA ASN A 309 -1.04 -25.49 3.47
C ASN A 309 0.12 -26.03 4.33
N PRO A 310 -0.15 -26.98 5.23
CA PRO A 310 0.85 -27.47 6.18
C PRO A 310 2.01 -28.25 5.52
N GLY A 311 1.87 -28.63 4.25
CA GLY A 311 2.90 -29.39 3.53
C GLY A 311 4.04 -28.55 2.96
N LYS A 312 4.13 -27.24 3.27
CA LYS A 312 5.16 -26.38 2.70
C LYS A 312 6.29 -26.10 3.67
N PRO A 313 7.53 -26.53 3.35
CA PRO A 313 8.68 -26.37 4.22
C PRO A 313 9.29 -24.98 4.17
N ASN A 314 10.05 -24.62 5.21
CA ASN A 314 10.81 -23.38 5.31
C ASN A 314 11.72 -23.13 4.09
N GLY A 315 12.27 -24.18 3.48
CA GLY A 315 13.13 -24.08 2.30
C GLY A 315 12.42 -23.48 1.08
N ASP A 316 11.12 -23.78 0.88
CA ASP A 316 10.32 -23.19 -0.20
C ASP A 316 10.16 -21.67 0.03
N THR A 317 9.85 -21.27 1.27
CA THR A 317 9.77 -19.85 1.65
C THR A 317 11.11 -19.15 1.47
N ALA A 318 12.20 -19.77 1.94
CA ALA A 318 13.53 -19.19 1.85
C ALA A 318 13.94 -18.93 0.40
N THR A 319 13.86 -19.95 -0.45
CA THR A 319 14.25 -19.86 -1.86
C THR A 319 13.46 -18.77 -2.60
N ALA A 320 12.16 -18.75 -2.43
CA ALA A 320 11.31 -17.81 -3.12
C ALA A 320 11.49 -16.37 -2.62
N THR A 321 11.65 -16.19 -1.29
CA THR A 321 11.85 -14.86 -0.70
C THR A 321 13.19 -14.27 -1.07
N GLN A 322 14.27 -15.05 -1.04
CA GLN A 322 15.59 -14.59 -1.46
C GLN A 322 15.60 -14.09 -2.91
N CYS A 323 14.87 -14.79 -3.78
CA CYS A 323 14.70 -14.35 -5.16
C CYS A 323 13.90 -13.05 -5.22
N LEU A 324 12.76 -12.97 -4.52
CA LEU A 324 11.90 -11.79 -4.50
C LEU A 324 12.65 -10.52 -4.10
N ILE A 325 13.43 -10.58 -3.01
CA ILE A 325 14.11 -9.41 -2.47
C ILE A 325 15.52 -9.21 -3.06
N HIS A 326 15.93 -10.04 -4.02
CA HIS A 326 17.27 -10.00 -4.64
C HIS A 326 18.42 -10.08 -3.63
N GLN A 327 18.25 -10.89 -2.58
CA GLN A 327 19.22 -10.96 -1.47
C GLN A 327 20.65 -11.32 -1.92
N GLY A 328 20.79 -12.16 -2.96
CA GLY A 328 22.09 -12.56 -3.51
C GLY A 328 22.78 -11.52 -4.39
N THR A 329 22.04 -10.56 -4.94
CA THR A 329 22.52 -9.55 -5.91
C THR A 329 22.52 -8.12 -5.36
N GLY A 330 22.02 -7.92 -4.14
CA GLY A 330 21.91 -6.62 -3.49
C GLY A 330 20.45 -6.16 -3.39
N GLN A 331 19.84 -6.45 -2.24
CA GLN A 331 18.48 -6.07 -1.92
C GLN A 331 18.35 -4.57 -1.64
N ASP A 332 17.15 -4.06 -1.75
CA ASP A 332 16.80 -2.72 -1.29
C ASP A 332 16.91 -2.63 0.24
N VAL A 333 17.20 -1.44 0.76
CA VAL A 333 17.41 -1.21 2.19
C VAL A 333 16.43 -0.18 2.72
N LEU A 334 15.76 -0.52 3.83
CA LEU A 334 14.90 0.41 4.57
C LEU A 334 15.68 1.12 5.67
N ASP A 335 15.75 2.44 5.60
CA ASP A 335 16.18 3.29 6.71
C ASP A 335 14.97 3.66 7.57
N SER A 336 14.82 2.97 8.70
CA SER A 336 13.78 3.21 9.69
C SER A 336 14.27 4.05 10.89
N THR A 337 15.45 4.66 10.79
CA THR A 337 16.00 5.56 11.82
C THR A 337 15.48 6.98 11.68
N VAL A 338 14.89 7.32 10.55
CA VAL A 338 14.35 8.63 10.23
C VAL A 338 12.88 8.53 9.80
N PHE A 339 12.14 9.61 10.00
CA PHE A 339 10.77 9.70 9.49
C PHE A 339 10.67 10.85 8.47
N PRO A 340 9.99 10.66 7.33
CA PRO A 340 9.46 9.39 6.80
C PRO A 340 10.53 8.33 6.53
N PHE A 341 10.18 7.05 6.68
CA PHE A 341 11.08 5.96 6.34
C PHE A 341 11.57 6.08 4.90
N ARG A 342 12.84 5.78 4.68
CA ARG A 342 13.46 5.89 3.35
C ARG A 342 13.87 4.52 2.84
N ILE A 343 13.52 4.23 1.61
CA ILE A 343 13.97 3.02 0.93
C ILE A 343 15.06 3.42 -0.07
N GLN A 344 16.21 2.77 0.03
CA GLN A 344 17.31 2.93 -0.90
C GLN A 344 17.38 1.72 -1.83
N ALA A 345 17.51 1.99 -3.12
CA ALA A 345 17.64 0.93 -4.10
C ALA A 345 18.95 0.16 -3.91
N GLY A 346 18.85 -1.16 -3.90
CA GLY A 346 19.99 -2.06 -3.97
C GLY A 346 20.43 -2.33 -5.40
N LEU A 347 21.61 -2.94 -5.55
CA LEU A 347 22.16 -3.28 -6.88
C LEU A 347 21.28 -4.28 -7.66
N GLY A 348 20.49 -5.08 -6.96
CA GLY A 348 19.55 -6.04 -7.56
C GLY A 348 18.19 -5.43 -7.94
N ASN A 349 17.95 -4.14 -7.68
CA ASN A 349 16.69 -3.49 -8.04
C ASN A 349 16.52 -3.47 -9.57
N PRO A 350 15.36 -3.91 -10.12
CA PRO A 350 15.18 -4.05 -11.56
C PRO A 350 15.03 -2.72 -12.31
N VAL A 351 14.80 -1.62 -11.59
CA VAL A 351 14.53 -0.31 -12.20
C VAL A 351 15.72 0.64 -12.06
N ILE A 352 16.22 0.79 -10.84
CA ILE A 352 17.39 1.63 -10.55
C ILE A 352 18.28 0.93 -9.53
N THR A 353 19.59 1.14 -9.61
CA THR A 353 20.58 0.46 -8.77
C THR A 353 21.13 1.32 -7.63
N SER A 354 20.63 2.53 -7.46
CA SER A 354 21.03 3.44 -6.39
C SER A 354 20.02 4.58 -6.20
N GLY A 355 20.00 5.18 -5.03
CA GLY A 355 19.15 6.32 -4.69
C GLY A 355 17.82 5.94 -4.05
N PRO A 356 17.04 6.95 -3.63
CA PRO A 356 15.77 6.73 -2.95
C PRO A 356 14.70 6.25 -3.92
N ILE A 357 13.87 5.28 -3.45
CA ILE A 357 12.77 4.69 -4.19
C ILE A 357 11.49 4.68 -3.36
N THR A 358 10.35 4.65 -4.04
CA THR A 358 9.02 4.53 -3.43
C THR A 358 8.34 3.18 -3.75
N SER A 359 9.03 2.31 -4.48
CA SER A 359 8.56 0.97 -4.85
C SER A 359 9.70 -0.01 -4.69
N SER A 360 9.46 -1.12 -4.02
CA SER A 360 10.45 -2.16 -3.77
C SER A 360 9.76 -3.52 -3.73
N ASN A 361 10.44 -4.55 -4.22
CA ASN A 361 9.99 -5.93 -4.10
C ASN A 361 10.03 -6.44 -2.65
N SER A 362 10.78 -5.76 -1.78
CA SER A 362 10.81 -6.06 -0.35
C SER A 362 9.56 -5.59 0.40
N ILE A 363 8.70 -4.75 -0.20
CA ILE A 363 7.42 -4.36 0.37
C ILE A 363 6.39 -5.44 0.04
N VAL A 364 5.86 -6.09 1.06
CA VAL A 364 4.89 -7.16 0.90
C VAL A 364 3.67 -6.96 1.80
N THR A 365 2.55 -7.53 1.37
CA THR A 365 1.30 -7.56 2.15
C THR A 365 1.08 -8.98 2.66
N VAL A 366 0.73 -9.10 3.94
CA VAL A 366 0.51 -10.36 4.64
C VAL A 366 -0.86 -10.33 5.32
N PRO A 367 -1.71 -11.35 5.15
CA PRO A 367 -3.03 -11.40 5.78
C PRO A 367 -2.92 -11.73 7.27
N ILE A 368 -3.72 -11.03 8.07
CA ILE A 368 -3.91 -11.29 9.50
C ILE A 368 -5.21 -12.06 9.65
N TYR A 369 -5.20 -13.17 10.38
CA TYR A 369 -6.41 -13.93 10.63
C TYR A 369 -6.89 -13.78 12.08
N ASP A 370 -8.18 -14.03 12.29
CA ASP A 370 -8.80 -14.10 13.61
C ASP A 370 -8.35 -15.40 14.30
N ASP A 371 -7.41 -15.27 15.23
CA ASP A 371 -6.89 -16.38 16.04
C ASP A 371 -7.80 -16.76 17.21
N THR A 372 -8.96 -16.10 17.34
CA THR A 372 -9.97 -16.38 18.37
C THR A 372 -11.16 -17.18 17.86
N GLN A 373 -11.21 -17.50 16.56
CA GLN A 373 -12.31 -18.24 15.97
C GLN A 373 -12.41 -19.67 16.52
N GLY A 374 -13.61 -20.04 16.95
CA GLY A 374 -13.91 -21.38 17.46
C GLY A 374 -14.13 -21.47 18.97
N THR A 375 -14.43 -22.68 19.47
CA THR A 375 -14.67 -22.94 20.88
C THR A 375 -13.39 -23.07 21.70
N ALA A 376 -12.25 -23.24 21.04
CA ALA A 376 -10.93 -23.27 21.66
C ALA A 376 -10.18 -21.99 21.23
N ASN A 377 -9.75 -21.23 22.20
CA ASN A 377 -8.93 -20.04 22.00
C ASN A 377 -7.53 -20.31 22.58
N PRO A 378 -6.48 -20.31 21.78
CA PRO A 378 -6.42 -20.09 20.34
C PRO A 378 -6.87 -21.32 19.51
N VAL A 379 -7.21 -21.10 18.23
CA VAL A 379 -7.70 -22.15 17.33
C VAL A 379 -6.60 -23.19 17.08
N PRO A 380 -6.81 -24.48 17.42
CA PRO A 380 -5.85 -25.50 17.07
C PRO A 380 -5.88 -25.75 15.55
N PHE A 381 -4.73 -25.67 14.90
CA PHE A 381 -4.60 -25.94 13.46
C PHE A 381 -4.43 -27.44 13.22
N THR A 382 -5.44 -28.07 12.65
CA THR A 382 -5.35 -29.45 12.17
C THR A 382 -5.45 -29.47 10.65
N VAL A 383 -5.02 -30.56 10.02
CA VAL A 383 -5.08 -30.72 8.55
C VAL A 383 -6.50 -30.56 8.00
N ASP A 384 -7.50 -30.82 8.81
CA ASP A 384 -8.93 -30.77 8.48
C ASP A 384 -9.64 -29.48 8.98
N GLN A 385 -8.90 -28.44 9.31
CA GLN A 385 -9.47 -27.20 9.84
C GLN A 385 -10.31 -26.45 8.81
N PRO A 386 -11.42 -25.84 9.25
CA PRO A 386 -12.14 -24.88 8.45
C PRO A 386 -11.22 -23.69 8.09
N PRO A 387 -11.48 -23.03 6.98
CA PRO A 387 -10.75 -21.83 6.61
C PRO A 387 -10.85 -20.77 7.73
N VAL A 388 -9.80 -19.97 7.89
CA VAL A 388 -9.75 -18.87 8.86
C VAL A 388 -10.16 -17.56 8.24
N THR A 389 -10.83 -16.72 9.04
CA THR A 389 -11.29 -15.42 8.57
C THR A 389 -10.17 -14.39 8.62
N ILE A 390 -9.97 -13.65 7.52
CA ILE A 390 -9.04 -12.52 7.45
C ILE A 390 -9.68 -11.31 8.11
N VAL A 391 -8.99 -10.75 9.10
CA VAL A 391 -9.45 -9.58 9.87
C VAL A 391 -8.62 -8.32 9.61
N GLY A 392 -7.55 -8.45 8.85
CA GLY A 392 -6.69 -7.34 8.51
C GLY A 392 -5.50 -7.77 7.65
N PHE A 393 -4.62 -6.80 7.40
CA PHE A 393 -3.38 -6.99 6.67
C PHE A 393 -2.25 -6.20 7.30
N LEU A 394 -1.08 -6.81 7.33
CA LEU A 394 0.19 -6.12 7.55
C LEU A 394 0.83 -5.80 6.20
N GLN A 395 1.32 -4.57 6.04
CA GLN A 395 2.29 -4.24 5.02
C GLN A 395 3.65 -4.14 5.69
N VAL A 396 4.57 -4.98 5.26
CA VAL A 396 5.90 -5.04 5.85
C VAL A 396 6.99 -4.88 4.79
N PHE A 397 8.15 -4.38 5.22
CA PHE A 397 9.38 -4.41 4.47
C PHE A 397 10.22 -5.59 4.94
N ILE A 398 10.59 -6.48 4.03
CA ILE A 398 11.50 -7.60 4.33
C ILE A 398 12.93 -7.08 4.36
N ASN A 399 13.51 -7.00 5.56
CA ASN A 399 14.89 -6.54 5.76
C ASN A 399 15.92 -7.60 5.39
N GLY A 400 15.51 -8.86 5.38
CA GLY A 400 16.36 -9.99 5.01
C GLY A 400 15.71 -11.31 5.38
N MET A 401 16.25 -12.36 4.80
CA MET A 401 15.87 -13.75 5.01
C MET A 401 17.05 -14.55 5.53
N ASP A 402 16.88 -15.25 6.65
CA ASP A 402 17.86 -16.23 7.11
C ASP A 402 17.67 -17.54 6.33
N ALA A 403 18.61 -17.87 5.46
CA ALA A 403 18.56 -19.07 4.63
C ALA A 403 18.57 -20.37 5.44
N THR A 404 19.11 -20.34 6.67
CA THR A 404 19.26 -21.54 7.51
C THR A 404 18.00 -21.84 8.29
N SER A 405 17.40 -20.81 8.93
CA SER A 405 16.22 -20.96 9.75
C SER A 405 14.92 -20.76 8.97
N GLY A 406 14.96 -20.11 7.82
CA GLY A 406 13.76 -19.71 7.08
C GLY A 406 13.04 -18.49 7.67
N ASN A 407 13.68 -17.79 8.61
CA ASN A 407 13.09 -16.64 9.28
C ASN A 407 13.19 -15.38 8.41
N LEU A 408 12.09 -14.62 8.32
CA LEU A 408 12.06 -13.35 7.61
C LEU A 408 12.10 -12.20 8.63
N ASN A 409 13.15 -11.42 8.59
CA ASN A 409 13.23 -10.20 9.39
C ASN A 409 12.45 -9.09 8.69
N VAL A 410 11.46 -8.54 9.36
CA VAL A 410 10.54 -7.56 8.78
C VAL A 410 10.48 -6.27 9.60
N THR A 411 10.07 -5.20 8.94
CA THR A 411 9.66 -3.92 9.57
C THR A 411 8.25 -3.60 9.12
N VAL A 412 7.36 -3.30 10.04
CA VAL A 412 5.98 -2.93 9.73
C VAL A 412 5.93 -1.53 9.13
N LEU A 413 5.33 -1.41 7.95
CA LEU A 413 5.11 -0.14 7.26
C LEU A 413 3.69 0.38 7.45
N ASN A 414 2.71 -0.52 7.42
CA ASN A 414 1.29 -0.20 7.59
C ASN A 414 0.54 -1.37 8.22
N VAL A 415 -0.58 -1.04 8.85
CA VAL A 415 -1.59 -1.98 9.30
C VAL A 415 -2.96 -1.51 8.80
N ALA A 416 -3.77 -2.43 8.33
CA ALA A 416 -5.14 -2.17 7.95
C ALA A 416 -6.03 -3.28 8.50
N GLY A 417 -6.98 -2.93 9.33
CA GLY A 417 -7.99 -3.84 9.87
C GLY A 417 -9.32 -3.71 9.13
N CYS A 418 -10.18 -4.70 9.29
CA CYS A 418 -11.50 -4.71 8.69
C CYS A 418 -12.54 -5.04 9.75
N SER A 419 -13.68 -4.38 9.66
CA SER A 419 -14.82 -4.74 10.49
C SER A 419 -15.43 -6.06 10.01
N ASN A 420 -15.80 -6.92 10.94
CA ASN A 420 -16.51 -8.17 10.69
C ASN A 420 -18.00 -7.95 10.29
N THR A 421 -18.41 -6.74 9.93
CA THR A 421 -19.78 -6.40 9.55
C THR A 421 -20.01 -6.36 8.04
N ALA A 422 -18.95 -6.48 7.25
CA ALA A 422 -19.07 -6.50 5.80
C ALA A 422 -19.77 -7.77 5.31
N THR A 423 -20.61 -7.64 4.27
CA THR A 423 -21.26 -8.76 3.59
C THR A 423 -20.66 -8.97 2.21
N ALA A 424 -20.92 -10.11 1.59
CA ALA A 424 -20.44 -10.39 0.24
C ALA A 424 -20.87 -9.34 -0.82
N SER A 425 -21.91 -8.56 -0.54
CA SER A 425 -22.39 -7.47 -1.39
C SER A 425 -21.77 -6.11 -1.05
N THR A 426 -20.96 -6.01 0.01
CA THR A 426 -20.30 -4.76 0.38
C THR A 426 -19.25 -4.39 -0.67
N PRO A 427 -19.27 -3.17 -1.23
CA PRO A 427 -18.24 -2.74 -2.16
C PRO A 427 -16.86 -2.81 -1.52
N THR A 428 -15.90 -3.34 -2.25
CA THR A 428 -14.50 -3.43 -1.80
C THR A 428 -13.62 -2.44 -2.54
N VAL A 429 -12.57 -1.95 -1.89
CA VAL A 429 -11.53 -1.13 -2.52
C VAL A 429 -10.37 -2.05 -2.90
N SER A 430 -10.12 -2.18 -4.19
CA SER A 430 -9.02 -2.99 -4.72
C SER A 430 -7.75 -2.16 -4.87
N GLY A 431 -6.59 -2.75 -4.57
CA GLY A 431 -5.28 -2.12 -4.71
C GLY A 431 -4.14 -3.11 -4.57
N THR A 432 -2.92 -2.64 -4.71
CA THR A 432 -1.70 -3.45 -4.51
C THR A 432 -1.15 -3.35 -3.09
N SER A 433 -1.85 -2.64 -2.22
CA SER A 433 -1.47 -2.38 -0.83
C SER A 433 -2.71 -2.50 0.05
N PRO A 434 -2.57 -2.87 1.34
CA PRO A 434 -3.68 -2.82 2.31
C PRO A 434 -4.14 -1.38 2.60
N VAL A 435 -3.31 -0.40 2.26
CA VAL A 435 -3.66 1.02 2.21
C VAL A 435 -3.61 1.46 0.73
N PRO A 436 -4.66 1.18 -0.06
CA PRO A 436 -4.68 1.53 -1.47
C PRO A 436 -4.74 3.04 -1.69
N ILE A 437 -4.22 3.44 -2.84
CA ILE A 437 -4.32 4.81 -3.33
C ILE A 437 -5.30 4.85 -4.49
N ARG A 438 -6.12 5.90 -4.54
CA ARG A 438 -7.07 6.09 -5.65
C ARG A 438 -7.28 7.57 -5.98
N LEU A 439 -7.61 7.84 -7.23
CA LEU A 439 -8.17 9.14 -7.60
C LEU A 439 -9.63 9.20 -7.14
N ILE A 440 -10.03 10.28 -6.48
CA ILE A 440 -11.38 10.45 -5.96
C ILE A 440 -12.21 11.39 -6.83
N THR A 441 -11.58 12.37 -7.44
CA THR A 441 -12.22 13.25 -8.44
C THR A 441 -11.19 13.80 -9.38
N PRO A 442 -11.56 14.00 -10.65
CA PRO A 442 -10.79 14.84 -11.55
C PRO A 442 -10.96 16.32 -11.19
#